data_8e7270da778d6a69262d88e1b9c21c91
#
_entry.id   8e7270da778d6a69262d88e1b9c21c91
#
_cell.length_a   1.000
_cell.length_b   1.000
_cell.length_c   1.000
_cell.angle_alpha   90.00
_cell.angle_beta   90.00
_cell.angle_gamma   90.00
#
_symmetry.space_group_name_H-M   'P 1'
#
loop_
_entity.id
_entity.type
_entity.pdbx_description
1 polymer ?
#
loop_
_entity_poly.entity_id
_entity_poly.type
_entity_poly.pdbx_seq_one_letter_code
_entity_poly.pdbx_strand_id
1 'polypeptide(L)'
;MEAFSRALEAIPAALALNTGTDRIDALLELRSMHRSGNSDAGIIQSGVPGTIEDVWLPAYTLEHSISAACESACGLLRVDQVISARGD
;
A
#
# COMPACT_ATOMS: atom_id res chain seq x y z
N MET A 1 -6.67 -3.56 -12.82
CA MET A 1 -6.33 -4.42 -11.67
C MET A 1 -4.86 -4.40 -11.33
N GLU A 2 -4.00 -4.46 -12.36
CA GLU A 2 -2.55 -4.41 -12.11
C GLU A 2 -2.12 -3.10 -11.44
N ALA A 3 -2.66 -1.97 -11.88
CA ALA A 3 -2.34 -0.67 -11.28
C ALA A 3 -2.76 -0.62 -9.81
N PHE A 4 -3.90 -1.19 -9.47
CA PHE A 4 -4.39 -1.26 -8.10
C PHE A 4 -3.46 -2.13 -7.24
N SER A 5 -3.04 -3.27 -7.76
CA SER A 5 -2.12 -4.17 -7.05
C SER A 5 -0.79 -3.49 -6.78
N ARG A 6 -0.26 -2.76 -7.75
CA ARG A 6 0.98 -1.99 -7.56
C ARG A 6 0.83 -0.88 -6.53
N ALA A 7 -0.32 -0.23 -6.53
CA ALA A 7 -0.60 0.82 -5.54
C ALA A 7 -0.62 0.25 -4.13
N LEU A 8 -1.18 -0.94 -3.94
CA LEU A 8 -1.19 -1.59 -2.63
C LEU A 8 0.22 -1.89 -2.13
N GLU A 9 1.16 -2.15 -3.03
CA GLU A 9 2.55 -2.41 -2.66
C GLU A 9 3.26 -1.17 -2.11
N ALA A 10 2.70 0.01 -2.29
CA ALA A 10 3.27 1.24 -1.73
C ALA A 10 3.31 1.20 -0.20
N ILE A 11 2.38 0.49 0.44
CA ILE A 11 2.32 0.39 1.90
C ILE A 11 3.53 -0.35 2.46
N PRO A 12 3.81 -1.61 2.06
CA PRO A 12 5.02 -2.29 2.55
C PRO A 12 6.30 -1.62 2.08
N ALA A 13 6.31 -1.02 0.88
CA ALA A 13 7.48 -0.29 0.40
C ALA A 13 7.82 0.89 1.32
N ALA A 14 6.82 1.68 1.73
CA ALA A 14 7.01 2.79 2.63
C ALA A 14 7.48 2.34 4.02
N LEU A 15 6.93 1.25 4.52
CA LEU A 15 7.32 0.68 5.81
C LEU A 15 8.77 0.22 5.79
N ALA A 16 9.19 -0.46 4.73
CA ALA A 16 10.57 -0.91 4.56
C ALA A 16 11.52 0.28 4.49
N LEU A 17 11.16 1.29 3.71
CA LEU A 17 11.98 2.50 3.57
C LEU A 17 12.14 3.23 4.90
N ASN A 18 11.07 3.34 5.68
CA ASN A 18 11.09 4.03 6.98
C ASN A 18 12.01 3.35 7.99
N THR A 19 12.26 2.06 7.84
CA THR A 19 13.17 1.31 8.72
C THR A 19 14.58 1.21 8.16
N GLY A 20 14.84 1.84 7.01
CA GLY A 20 16.16 1.80 6.37
C GLY A 20 16.42 0.56 5.54
N THR A 21 15.41 -0.27 5.33
CA THR A 21 15.54 -1.47 4.50
C THR A 21 15.33 -1.11 3.03
N ASP A 22 16.06 -1.79 2.14
CA ASP A 22 15.88 -1.58 0.71
C ASP A 22 14.48 -2.04 0.28
N ARG A 23 13.70 -1.11 -0.25
CA ARG A 23 12.31 -1.39 -0.62
C ARG A 23 12.18 -2.40 -1.76
N ILE A 24 13.14 -2.42 -2.68
CA ILE A 24 13.11 -3.34 -3.82
C ILE A 24 13.32 -4.76 -3.34
N ASP A 25 14.34 -4.99 -2.51
CA ASP A 25 14.62 -6.31 -1.93
C ASP A 25 13.45 -6.78 -1.07
N ALA A 26 12.90 -5.90 -0.26
CA ALA A 26 11.77 -6.23 0.62
C ALA A 26 10.54 -6.64 -0.20
N LEU A 27 10.22 -5.91 -1.27
CA LEU A 27 9.09 -6.23 -2.13
C LEU A 27 9.27 -7.55 -2.87
N LEU A 28 10.47 -7.81 -3.38
CA LEU A 28 10.76 -9.06 -4.09
C LEU A 28 10.60 -10.26 -3.16
N GLU A 29 11.11 -10.15 -1.94
CA GLU A 29 10.98 -11.21 -0.94
C GLU A 29 9.53 -11.40 -0.52
N LEU A 30 8.80 -10.32 -0.31
CA LEU A 30 7.39 -10.37 0.07
C LEU A 30 6.55 -11.02 -1.02
N ARG A 31 6.78 -10.68 -2.29
CA ARG A 31 6.10 -11.31 -3.42
C ARG A 31 6.39 -12.80 -3.49
N SER A 32 7.64 -13.18 -3.21
CA SER A 32 8.04 -14.58 -3.17
C SER A 32 7.29 -15.34 -2.07
N MET A 33 7.17 -14.75 -0.88
CA MET A 33 6.44 -15.35 0.24
C MET A 33 4.96 -15.54 -0.11
N HIS A 34 4.35 -14.56 -0.73
CA HIS A 34 2.94 -14.65 -1.15
C HIS A 34 2.74 -15.71 -2.22
N ARG A 35 3.68 -15.84 -3.16
CA ARG A 35 3.64 -16.87 -4.19
C ARG A 35 3.74 -18.26 -3.59
N SER A 36 4.48 -18.40 -2.50
CA SER A 36 4.62 -19.68 -1.79
C SER A 36 3.41 -20.05 -0.94
N GLY A 37 2.38 -19.21 -0.91
CA GLY A 37 1.16 -19.45 -0.15
C GLY A 37 1.09 -18.77 1.20
N ASN A 38 2.11 -17.99 1.58
CA ASN A 38 2.12 -17.24 2.84
C ASN A 38 1.39 -15.91 2.67
N SER A 39 0.08 -15.97 2.53
CA SER A 39 -0.76 -14.79 2.30
C SER A 39 -0.77 -13.80 3.47
N ASP A 40 -0.38 -14.25 4.66
CA ASP A 40 -0.29 -13.43 5.86
C ASP A 40 1.08 -12.78 6.06
N ALA A 41 1.99 -12.92 5.09
CA ALA A 41 3.28 -12.25 5.14
C ALA A 41 3.13 -10.75 4.93
N GLY A 42 3.90 -9.97 5.66
CA GLY A 42 3.93 -8.52 5.56
C GLY A 42 5.26 -7.99 6.06
N ILE A 43 5.37 -6.70 6.24
CA ILE A 43 6.58 -6.08 6.77
C ILE A 43 6.48 -6.02 8.29
N ILE A 44 7.41 -6.70 8.95
CA ILE A 44 7.44 -6.73 10.42
C ILE A 44 8.30 -5.57 10.96
N GLN A 45 8.37 -5.48 12.26
CA GLN A 45 8.99 -4.38 13.00
C GLN A 45 10.42 -4.05 12.57
N SER A 46 11.18 -5.05 12.13
CA SER A 46 12.56 -4.86 11.67
C SER A 46 12.66 -4.35 10.23
N GLY A 47 11.54 -4.19 9.53
CA GLY A 47 11.53 -3.73 8.15
C GLY A 47 11.72 -4.81 7.11
N VAL A 48 11.80 -6.06 7.51
CA VAL A 48 11.94 -7.20 6.60
C VAL A 48 10.61 -7.96 6.51
N PRO A 49 10.37 -8.71 5.43
CA PRO A 49 9.16 -9.52 5.33
C PRO A 49 9.10 -10.61 6.38
N GLY A 50 7.93 -10.86 6.90
CA GLY A 50 7.69 -11.90 7.89
C GLY A 50 6.20 -12.17 8.01
N THR A 51 5.83 -13.15 8.83
CA THR A 51 4.44 -13.48 9.07
C THR A 51 3.81 -12.50 10.06
N ILE A 52 2.68 -11.92 9.69
CA ILE A 52 1.92 -11.04 10.56
C ILE A 52 0.92 -11.89 11.35
N GLU A 53 1.05 -11.86 12.67
CA GLU A 53 0.19 -12.62 13.56
C GLU A 53 -0.68 -11.69 14.40
N ASP A 54 -1.89 -12.15 14.70
CA ASP A 54 -2.81 -11.48 15.63
C ASP A 54 -3.16 -10.03 15.27
N VAL A 55 -3.09 -9.70 13.97
CA VAL A 55 -3.52 -8.40 13.47
C VAL A 55 -4.72 -8.62 12.56
N TRP A 56 -5.90 -8.32 13.08
CA TRP A 56 -7.16 -8.55 12.37
C TRP A 56 -7.94 -7.26 12.22
N LEU A 57 -8.44 -7.04 11.01
CA LEU A 57 -9.31 -5.90 10.73
C LEU A 57 -10.60 -6.43 10.09
N PRO A 58 -11.77 -5.88 10.48
CA PRO A 58 -13.00 -6.23 9.78
C PRO A 58 -12.91 -5.86 8.30
N ALA A 59 -13.46 -6.71 7.43
CA ALA A 59 -13.48 -6.44 5.99
C ALA A 59 -14.16 -5.11 5.68
N TYR A 60 -15.19 -4.76 6.42
CA TYR A 60 -15.89 -3.49 6.28
C TYR A 60 -14.94 -2.30 6.44
N THR A 61 -14.07 -2.34 7.45
CA THR A 61 -13.10 -1.27 7.70
C THR A 61 -12.13 -1.10 6.55
N LEU A 62 -11.65 -2.21 5.99
CA LEU A 62 -10.73 -2.18 4.85
C LEU A 62 -11.42 -1.61 3.61
N GLU A 63 -12.63 -2.06 3.31
CA GLU A 63 -13.40 -1.57 2.17
C GLU A 63 -13.67 -0.08 2.30
N HIS A 64 -14.04 0.37 3.48
CA HIS A 64 -14.32 1.78 3.74
C HIS A 64 -13.07 2.63 3.60
N SER A 65 -11.92 2.14 4.07
CA SER A 65 -10.64 2.83 3.92
C SER A 65 -10.27 3.05 2.46
N ILE A 66 -10.44 2.03 1.64
CA ILE A 66 -10.14 2.11 0.22
C ILE A 66 -11.07 3.11 -0.48
N SER A 67 -12.37 3.04 -0.20
CA SER A 67 -13.35 3.97 -0.73
C SER A 67 -13.03 5.42 -0.36
N ALA A 68 -12.74 5.67 0.90
CA ALA A 68 -12.43 7.00 1.39
C ALA A 68 -11.15 7.53 0.75
N ALA A 69 -10.14 6.69 0.61
CA ALA A 69 -8.89 7.07 -0.04
C ALA A 69 -9.11 7.44 -1.51
N CYS A 70 -9.91 6.67 -2.22
CA CYS A 70 -10.25 6.95 -3.62
C CYS A 70 -10.98 8.26 -3.77
N GLU A 71 -11.96 8.52 -2.92
CA GLU A 71 -12.72 9.77 -2.95
C GLU A 71 -11.83 10.97 -2.68
N SER A 72 -10.94 10.86 -1.71
CA SER A 72 -10.01 11.93 -1.37
C SER A 72 -9.04 12.20 -2.51
N ALA A 73 -8.49 11.16 -3.12
CA ALA A 73 -7.58 11.30 -4.24
C ALA A 73 -8.26 11.93 -5.45
N CYS A 74 -9.48 11.50 -5.75
CA CYS A 74 -10.26 12.08 -6.85
C CYS A 74 -10.60 13.55 -6.59
N GLY A 75 -10.90 13.88 -5.33
CA GLY A 75 -11.16 15.27 -4.94
C GLY A 75 -9.95 16.15 -5.17
N LEU A 76 -8.78 15.70 -4.79
CA LEU A 76 -7.52 16.42 -5.00
C LEU A 76 -7.22 16.62 -6.48
N LEU A 77 -7.46 15.62 -7.29
CA LEU A 77 -7.25 15.71 -8.74
C LEU A 77 -8.17 16.75 -9.37
N ARG A 78 -9.42 16.83 -8.92
CA ARG A 78 -10.37 17.83 -9.39
C ARG A 78 -9.93 19.24 -9.05
N VAL A 79 -9.43 19.44 -7.85
CA VAL A 79 -8.91 20.74 -7.40
C VAL A 79 -7.75 21.17 -8.28
N ASP A 80 -6.83 20.24 -8.54
CA ASP A 80 -5.66 20.48 -9.38
C ASP A 80 -6.07 20.87 -10.79
N GLN A 81 -7.08 20.20 -11.35
CA GLN A 81 -7.62 20.51 -12.66
C GLN A 81 -8.22 21.92 -12.73
N VAL A 82 -8.97 22.32 -11.71
CA VAL A 82 -9.58 23.64 -11.63
C VAL A 82 -8.51 24.73 -11.57
N ILE A 83 -7.50 24.52 -10.74
CA ILE A 83 -6.38 25.47 -10.62
C ILE A 83 -5.64 25.60 -11.94
N SER A 84 -5.37 24.48 -12.60
CA SER A 84 -4.68 24.46 -13.89
C SER A 84 -5.46 25.21 -14.96
N ALA A 85 -6.78 25.00 -15.01
CA ALA A 85 -7.66 25.70 -15.96
C ALA A 85 -7.73 27.20 -15.73
N ARG A 86 -7.57 27.65 -14.49
CA ARG A 86 -7.63 29.07 -14.12
C ARG A 86 -6.28 29.77 -14.19
N GLY A 87 -5.23 29.02 -13.92
CA GLY A 87 -3.88 29.56 -13.80
C GLY A 87 -3.19 29.87 -15.12
N ASP A 88 -3.73 29.36 -16.18
CA ASP A 88 -3.18 29.56 -17.52
C ASP A 88 -4.04 30.51 -18.33
#